data_f47ac2236dbbf62d17a8b6af20f70935
#
_entry.id   f47ac2236dbbf62d17a8b6af20f70935
#
_cell.length_a   1.000
_cell.length_b   1.000
_cell.length_c   1.000
_cell.angle_alpha   90.00
_cell.angle_beta   90.00
_cell.angle_gamma   90.00
#
_symmetry.space_group_name_H-M   'P 1'
#
loop_
_entity.id
_entity.type
_entity.pdbx_description
1 polymer ?
#
loop_
_entity_poly.entity_id
_entity_poly.type
_entity_poly.pdbx_seq_one_letter_code
_entity_poly.pdbx_strand_id
1 'polypeptide(L)'
;MTLQQRRDLAFLVLAGIFLGTMGMLNILGLTRFLQLGTIGSWPIVVAVGALPYPITFLCTDLISELWGEQKASQLVWVGLLLNGWIVLILWLGGILPGLAGAPDATFFEVRRLAFGAVGASMVAYLAAQFTDVRLFHFWKRFSGGKALWLRNNGSTLVSQLVDTSAVVLISHYASHAVSYTHLTLPTKRIV
;
A
#
# COMPACT_ATOMS: atom_id res chain seq x y z
N MET A 1 30.00 -15.68 -9.67
CA MET A 1 28.60 -15.43 -10.10
C MET A 1 28.60 -14.95 -11.54
N THR A 2 27.84 -15.61 -12.39
CA THR A 2 27.63 -15.18 -13.77
C THR A 2 26.80 -13.90 -13.81
N LEU A 3 26.84 -13.17 -14.93
CA LEU A 3 26.03 -11.96 -15.09
C LEU A 3 24.53 -12.23 -14.90
N GLN A 4 24.04 -13.37 -15.38
CA GLN A 4 22.67 -13.80 -15.20
C GLN A 4 22.31 -14.02 -13.73
N GLN A 5 23.15 -14.73 -12.98
CA GLN A 5 22.95 -14.93 -11.55
C GLN A 5 22.88 -13.62 -10.76
N ARG A 6 23.68 -12.61 -11.13
CA ARG A 6 23.62 -11.27 -10.51
C ARG A 6 22.30 -10.55 -10.80
N ARG A 7 21.81 -10.67 -12.04
CA ARG A 7 20.52 -10.09 -12.43
C ARG A 7 19.36 -10.75 -11.69
N ASP A 8 19.35 -12.07 -11.59
CA ASP A 8 18.31 -12.83 -10.90
C ASP A 8 18.30 -12.50 -9.40
N LEU A 9 19.48 -12.39 -8.78
CA LEU A 9 19.59 -11.95 -7.40
C LEU A 9 19.09 -10.52 -7.19
N ALA A 10 19.45 -9.60 -8.07
CA ALA A 10 18.94 -8.23 -8.00
C ALA A 10 17.42 -8.15 -8.11
N PHE A 11 16.82 -8.93 -9.02
CA PHE A 11 15.37 -9.03 -9.13
C PHE A 11 14.72 -9.56 -7.83
N LEU A 12 15.27 -10.64 -7.26
CA LEU A 12 14.77 -11.21 -6.00
C LEU A 12 14.86 -10.23 -4.85
N VAL A 13 15.96 -9.48 -4.75
CA VAL A 13 16.13 -8.46 -3.70
C VAL A 13 15.12 -7.33 -3.86
N LEU A 14 14.98 -6.77 -5.05
CA LEU A 14 14.03 -5.68 -5.31
C LEU A 14 12.58 -6.15 -5.09
N ALA A 15 12.23 -7.34 -5.59
CA ALA A 15 10.90 -7.92 -5.38
C ALA A 15 10.66 -8.21 -3.89
N GLY A 16 11.64 -8.75 -3.17
CA GLY A 16 11.55 -9.01 -1.73
C GLY A 16 11.37 -7.74 -0.91
N ILE A 17 12.11 -6.67 -1.22
CA ILE A 17 11.93 -5.35 -0.58
C ILE A 17 10.54 -4.81 -0.86
N PHE A 18 10.08 -4.85 -2.09
CA PHE A 18 8.74 -4.40 -2.48
C PHE A 18 7.65 -5.15 -1.71
N LEU A 19 7.63 -6.48 -1.80
CA LEU A 19 6.60 -7.31 -1.17
C LEU A 19 6.65 -7.26 0.36
N GLY A 20 7.84 -7.27 0.95
CA GLY A 20 8.04 -7.14 2.39
C GLY A 20 7.57 -5.78 2.91
N THR A 21 7.88 -4.70 2.20
CA THR A 21 7.40 -3.35 2.52
C THR A 21 5.88 -3.27 2.43
N MET A 22 5.28 -3.82 1.37
CA MET A 22 3.81 -3.85 1.22
C MET A 22 3.12 -4.59 2.35
N GLY A 23 3.64 -5.77 2.75
CA GLY A 23 3.12 -6.51 3.90
C GLY A 23 3.21 -5.72 5.21
N MET A 24 4.35 -5.07 5.46
CA MET A 24 4.58 -4.25 6.64
C MET A 24 3.67 -3.01 6.67
N LEU A 25 3.45 -2.34 5.54
CA LEU A 25 2.56 -1.19 5.42
C LEU A 25 1.13 -1.51 5.86
N ASN A 26 0.61 -2.67 5.49
CA ASN A 26 -0.75 -3.07 5.83
C ASN A 26 -0.93 -3.42 7.31
N ILE A 27 0.12 -3.88 7.97
CA ILE A 27 0.08 -4.22 9.40
C ILE A 27 0.37 -3.01 10.27
N LEU A 28 1.41 -2.24 9.93
CA LEU A 28 1.93 -1.17 10.77
C LEU A 28 1.51 0.25 10.33
N GLY A 29 0.94 0.39 9.11
CA GLY A 29 0.74 1.68 8.47
C GLY A 29 0.02 2.73 9.31
N LEU A 30 -1.04 2.33 10.01
CA LEU A 30 -1.88 3.20 10.83
C LEU A 30 -1.67 3.03 12.33
N THR A 31 -0.67 2.25 12.76
CA THR A 31 -0.43 1.99 14.19
C THR A 31 0.18 3.19 14.92
N ARG A 32 0.88 4.06 14.19
CA ARG A 32 1.54 5.24 14.76
C ARG A 32 1.58 6.40 13.77
N PHE A 33 1.27 7.60 14.28
CA PHE A 33 1.45 8.85 13.57
C PHE A 33 2.69 9.58 14.13
N LEU A 34 3.50 10.11 13.22
CA LEU A 34 4.73 10.84 13.53
C LEU A 34 4.53 12.31 13.21
N GLN A 35 4.93 13.17 14.11
CA GLN A 35 5.02 14.60 13.85
C GLN A 35 6.44 14.92 13.39
N LEU A 36 6.62 15.23 12.12
CA LEU A 36 7.92 15.52 11.51
C LEU A 36 8.34 16.98 11.70
N GLY A 37 7.40 17.86 12.02
CA GLY A 37 7.66 19.27 12.20
C GLY A 37 6.38 20.09 12.20
N THR A 38 6.53 21.42 12.16
CA THR A 38 5.42 22.37 12.02
C THR A 38 5.75 23.42 10.97
N ILE A 39 4.76 23.77 10.12
CA ILE A 39 4.85 24.92 9.20
C ILE A 39 3.90 25.98 9.73
N GLY A 40 4.46 27.01 10.39
CA GLY A 40 3.66 27.97 11.14
C GLY A 40 2.90 27.31 12.29
N SER A 41 1.57 27.37 12.30
CA SER A 41 0.70 26.71 13.28
C SER A 41 0.23 25.30 12.87
N TRP A 42 0.59 24.81 11.69
CA TRP A 42 0.13 23.51 11.16
C TRP A 42 1.16 22.41 11.43
N PRO A 43 0.82 21.37 12.22
CA PRO A 43 1.71 20.23 12.42
C PRO A 43 1.75 19.36 11.14
N ILE A 44 2.95 18.95 10.72
CA ILE A 44 3.15 17.95 9.67
C ILE A 44 3.08 16.59 10.33
N VAL A 45 1.96 15.90 10.15
CA VAL A 45 1.72 14.58 10.71
C VAL A 45 1.71 13.54 9.59
N VAL A 46 2.50 12.47 9.75
CA VAL A 46 2.65 11.41 8.78
C VAL A 46 2.45 10.06 9.48
N ALA A 47 1.68 9.16 8.87
CA ALA A 47 1.58 7.79 9.36
C ALA A 47 2.92 7.05 9.16
N VAL A 48 3.29 6.17 10.09
CA VAL A 48 4.55 5.41 10.03
C VAL A 48 4.68 4.62 8.72
N GLY A 49 3.57 4.15 8.17
CA GLY A 49 3.53 3.45 6.89
C GLY A 49 3.93 4.30 5.68
N ALA A 50 3.78 5.63 5.76
CA ALA A 50 4.17 6.49 4.64
C ALA A 50 5.70 6.63 4.47
N LEU A 51 6.50 6.30 5.50
CA LEU A 51 7.95 6.40 5.43
C LEU A 51 8.59 5.44 4.42
N PRO A 52 8.29 4.13 4.43
CA PRO A 52 8.86 3.20 3.47
C PRO A 52 8.11 3.17 2.11
N TYR A 53 7.00 3.91 1.97
CA TYR A 53 6.18 3.89 0.77
C TYR A 53 6.93 4.30 -0.51
N PRO A 54 7.81 5.33 -0.52
CA PRO A 54 8.61 5.68 -1.69
C PRO A 54 9.53 4.55 -2.18
N ILE A 55 9.93 3.63 -1.30
CA ILE A 55 10.78 2.49 -1.66
C ILE A 55 10.01 1.52 -2.58
N THR A 56 8.70 1.38 -2.41
CA THR A 56 7.89 0.50 -3.27
C THR A 56 7.87 0.99 -4.72
N PHE A 57 7.72 2.30 -4.94
CA PHE A 57 7.80 2.89 -6.28
C PHE A 57 9.20 2.76 -6.88
N LEU A 58 10.23 3.03 -6.09
CA LEU A 58 11.61 2.87 -6.55
C LEU A 58 11.90 1.43 -7.00
N CYS A 59 11.41 0.43 -6.27
CA CYS A 59 11.57 -0.98 -6.66
C CYS A 59 10.86 -1.30 -7.99
N THR A 60 9.62 -0.86 -8.16
CA THR A 60 8.87 -1.07 -9.42
C THR A 60 9.50 -0.34 -10.60
N ASP A 61 10.01 0.87 -10.39
CA ASP A 61 10.72 1.64 -11.41
C ASP A 61 12.01 0.98 -11.86
N LEU A 62 12.83 0.51 -10.89
CA LEU A 62 14.07 -0.22 -11.20
C LEU A 62 13.79 -1.53 -11.92
N ILE A 63 12.75 -2.28 -11.50
CA ILE A 63 12.33 -3.50 -12.18
C ILE A 63 11.81 -3.19 -13.58
N SER A 64 11.04 -2.12 -13.76
CA SER A 64 10.57 -1.65 -15.06
C SER A 64 11.72 -1.29 -15.99
N GLU A 65 12.77 -0.68 -15.47
CA GLU A 65 13.94 -0.29 -16.26
C GLU A 65 14.79 -1.50 -16.69
N LEU A 66 15.03 -2.45 -15.77
CA LEU A 66 15.96 -3.55 -15.98
C LEU A 66 15.33 -4.79 -16.63
N TRP A 67 14.03 -5.05 -16.37
CA TRP A 67 13.32 -6.25 -16.85
C TRP A 67 12.05 -5.95 -17.64
N GLY A 68 11.66 -4.67 -17.73
CA GLY A 68 10.54 -4.20 -18.52
C GLY A 68 9.18 -4.19 -17.80
N GLU A 69 8.21 -3.57 -18.47
CA GLU A 69 6.85 -3.30 -17.97
C GLU A 69 6.12 -4.56 -17.49
N GLN A 70 6.25 -5.66 -18.23
CA GLN A 70 5.55 -6.91 -17.91
C GLN A 70 5.98 -7.46 -16.54
N LYS A 71 7.29 -7.43 -16.23
CA LYS A 71 7.81 -7.90 -14.94
C LYS A 71 7.40 -7.00 -13.78
N ALA A 72 7.40 -5.70 -13.98
CA ALA A 72 6.90 -4.76 -12.98
C ALA A 72 5.40 -4.96 -12.72
N SER A 73 4.58 -5.08 -13.77
CA SER A 73 3.14 -5.36 -13.64
C SER A 73 2.86 -6.71 -12.96
N GLN A 74 3.63 -7.76 -13.28
CA GLN A 74 3.52 -9.05 -12.60
C GLN A 74 3.79 -8.92 -11.10
N LEU A 75 4.80 -8.13 -10.71
CA LEU A 75 5.11 -7.88 -9.30
C LEU A 75 3.97 -7.17 -8.58
N VAL A 76 3.32 -6.19 -9.22
CA VAL A 76 2.13 -5.51 -8.65
C VAL A 76 1.01 -6.51 -8.38
N TRP A 77 0.74 -7.45 -9.30
CA TRP A 77 -0.22 -8.52 -9.09
C TRP A 77 0.16 -9.48 -7.95
N VAL A 78 1.45 -9.82 -7.83
CA VAL A 78 1.95 -10.62 -6.70
C VAL A 78 1.76 -9.87 -5.38
N GLY A 79 1.98 -8.55 -5.36
CA GLY A 79 1.69 -7.69 -4.20
C GLY A 79 0.21 -7.72 -3.80
N LEU A 80 -0.71 -7.71 -4.78
CA LEU A 80 -2.14 -7.86 -4.51
C LEU A 80 -2.47 -9.23 -3.88
N LEU A 81 -1.92 -10.31 -4.44
CA LEU A 81 -2.11 -11.66 -3.88
C LEU A 81 -1.56 -11.76 -2.45
N LEU A 82 -0.40 -11.17 -2.18
CA LEU A 82 0.16 -11.10 -0.83
C LEU A 82 -0.79 -10.38 0.14
N ASN A 83 -1.38 -9.27 -0.27
CA ASN A 83 -2.35 -8.55 0.53
C ASN A 83 -3.59 -9.39 0.82
N GLY A 84 -4.11 -10.08 -0.18
CA GLY A 84 -5.22 -11.03 -0.01
C GLY A 84 -4.86 -12.16 0.97
N TRP A 85 -3.63 -12.67 0.89
CA TRP A 85 -3.11 -13.68 1.81
C TRP A 85 -3.04 -13.16 3.26
N ILE A 86 -2.52 -11.95 3.48
CA ILE A 86 -2.46 -11.33 4.80
C ILE A 86 -3.87 -11.20 5.40
N VAL A 87 -4.83 -10.70 4.61
CA VAL A 87 -6.24 -10.58 5.03
C VAL A 87 -6.82 -11.94 5.40
N LEU A 88 -6.57 -12.97 4.58
CA LEU A 88 -7.04 -14.33 4.85
C LEU A 88 -6.51 -14.87 6.17
N ILE A 89 -5.21 -14.72 6.44
CA ILE A 89 -4.60 -15.20 7.69
C ILE A 89 -5.13 -14.44 8.90
N LEU A 90 -5.29 -13.11 8.81
CA LEU A 90 -5.89 -12.33 9.89
C LEU A 90 -7.37 -12.69 10.11
N TRP A 91 -8.09 -13.03 9.06
CA TRP A 91 -9.47 -13.50 9.15
C TRP A 91 -9.55 -14.87 9.82
N LEU A 92 -8.76 -15.84 9.36
CA LEU A 92 -8.68 -17.19 9.94
C LEU A 92 -8.27 -17.15 11.42
N GLY A 93 -7.23 -16.39 11.75
CA GLY A 93 -6.76 -16.23 13.12
C GLY A 93 -7.81 -15.62 14.05
N GLY A 94 -8.76 -14.85 13.52
CA GLY A 94 -9.85 -14.29 14.32
C GLY A 94 -11.10 -15.18 14.45
N ILE A 95 -11.20 -16.25 13.64
CA ILE A 95 -12.31 -17.21 13.72
C ILE A 95 -11.92 -18.44 14.58
N LEU A 96 -10.65 -18.82 14.51
CA LEU A 96 -10.17 -19.97 15.28
C LEU A 96 -10.19 -19.66 16.78
N PRO A 97 -10.52 -20.65 17.62
CA PRO A 97 -10.56 -20.47 19.06
C PRO A 97 -9.16 -20.13 19.61
N GLY A 98 -9.07 -19.05 20.37
CA GLY A 98 -7.85 -18.65 21.06
C GLY A 98 -7.54 -19.55 22.26
N LEU A 99 -6.29 -19.53 22.74
CA LEU A 99 -5.91 -20.22 23.96
C LEU A 99 -6.55 -19.53 25.18
N ALA A 100 -7.23 -20.29 26.02
CA ALA A 100 -7.87 -19.77 27.22
C ALA A 100 -6.86 -19.03 28.12
N GLY A 101 -7.14 -17.77 28.44
CA GLY A 101 -6.28 -16.91 29.27
C GLY A 101 -5.12 -16.22 28.54
N ALA A 102 -4.98 -16.40 27.22
CA ALA A 102 -4.01 -15.65 26.44
C ALA A 102 -4.49 -14.20 26.16
N PRO A 103 -3.58 -13.21 26.09
CA PRO A 103 -3.94 -11.82 25.79
C PRO A 103 -4.18 -11.62 24.29
N ASP A 104 -5.42 -11.80 23.84
CA ASP A 104 -5.81 -11.69 22.42
C ASP A 104 -6.04 -10.25 21.94
N ALA A 105 -6.09 -9.29 22.86
CA ALA A 105 -6.44 -7.90 22.55
C ALA A 105 -5.55 -7.26 21.47
N THR A 106 -4.26 -7.52 21.51
CA THR A 106 -3.29 -6.98 20.53
C THR A 106 -3.54 -7.54 19.13
N PHE A 107 -3.88 -8.82 19.02
CA PHE A 107 -4.19 -9.43 17.72
C PHE A 107 -5.44 -8.80 17.09
N PHE A 108 -6.51 -8.64 17.86
CA PHE A 108 -7.76 -8.04 17.37
C PHE A 108 -7.61 -6.57 17.04
N GLU A 109 -6.76 -5.82 17.75
CA GLU A 109 -6.42 -4.44 17.43
C GLU A 109 -5.69 -4.34 16.08
N VAL A 110 -4.63 -5.14 15.87
CA VAL A 110 -3.89 -5.21 14.61
C VAL A 110 -4.82 -5.64 13.47
N ARG A 111 -5.66 -6.66 13.68
CA ARG A 111 -6.65 -7.12 12.71
C ARG A 111 -7.61 -6.00 12.31
N ARG A 112 -8.17 -5.26 13.27
CA ARG A 112 -9.08 -4.14 13.02
C ARG A 112 -8.42 -3.05 12.18
N LEU A 113 -7.18 -2.67 12.52
CA LEU A 113 -6.42 -1.66 11.79
C LEU A 113 -6.06 -2.15 10.38
N ALA A 114 -5.62 -3.40 10.23
CA ALA A 114 -5.28 -3.98 8.94
C ALA A 114 -6.49 -4.08 8.00
N PHE A 115 -7.65 -4.54 8.48
CA PHE A 115 -8.86 -4.59 7.66
C PHE A 115 -9.35 -3.21 7.24
N GLY A 116 -9.30 -2.22 8.14
CA GLY A 116 -9.65 -0.84 7.83
C GLY A 116 -8.73 -0.23 6.76
N ALA A 117 -7.42 -0.47 6.88
CA ALA A 117 -6.43 0.01 5.93
C ALA A 117 -6.53 -0.69 4.56
N VAL A 118 -6.64 -2.03 4.54
CA VAL A 118 -6.61 -2.81 3.30
C VAL A 118 -7.84 -2.55 2.45
N GLY A 119 -9.04 -2.46 3.04
CA GLY A 119 -10.28 -2.28 2.27
C GLY A 119 -10.29 -1.01 1.42
N ALA A 120 -9.85 0.12 1.98
CA ALA A 120 -9.80 1.40 1.27
C ALA A 120 -8.55 1.52 0.37
N SER A 121 -7.41 0.97 0.80
CA SER A 121 -6.13 1.17 0.14
C SER A 121 -5.84 0.20 -1.00
N MET A 122 -6.48 -0.98 -1.08
CA MET A 122 -6.20 -1.94 -2.16
C MET A 122 -6.55 -1.40 -3.55
N VAL A 123 -7.70 -0.74 -3.69
CA VAL A 123 -8.12 -0.16 -4.98
C VAL A 123 -7.21 1.02 -5.32
N ALA A 124 -6.93 1.89 -4.35
CA ALA A 124 -6.03 3.02 -4.52
C ALA A 124 -4.60 2.56 -4.89
N TYR A 125 -4.09 1.56 -4.17
CA TYR A 125 -2.80 0.94 -4.45
C TYR A 125 -2.70 0.42 -5.89
N LEU A 126 -3.68 -0.37 -6.35
CA LEU A 126 -3.68 -0.89 -7.72
C LEU A 126 -3.70 0.24 -8.76
N ALA A 127 -4.58 1.23 -8.56
CA ALA A 127 -4.67 2.38 -9.45
C ALA A 127 -3.34 3.14 -9.51
N ALA A 128 -2.71 3.40 -8.35
CA ALA A 128 -1.43 4.11 -8.27
C ALA A 128 -0.29 3.32 -8.91
N GLN A 129 -0.14 2.05 -8.57
CA GLN A 129 0.97 1.22 -9.06
C GLN A 129 0.88 0.97 -10.58
N PHE A 130 -0.31 0.67 -11.11
CA PHE A 130 -0.46 0.54 -12.56
C PHE A 130 -0.29 1.87 -13.30
N THR A 131 -0.71 2.98 -12.71
CA THR A 131 -0.47 4.31 -13.25
C THR A 131 1.03 4.62 -13.27
N ASP A 132 1.75 4.32 -12.20
CA ASP A 132 3.20 4.51 -12.10
C ASP A 132 3.94 3.74 -13.20
N VAL A 133 3.72 2.43 -13.30
CA VAL A 133 4.35 1.58 -14.32
C VAL A 133 4.06 2.08 -15.75
N ARG A 134 2.81 2.48 -16.05
CA ARG A 134 2.44 2.99 -17.38
C ARG A 134 3.08 4.35 -17.67
N LEU A 135 3.07 5.26 -16.72
CA LEU A 135 3.67 6.59 -16.88
C LEU A 135 5.20 6.51 -16.98
N PHE A 136 5.83 5.62 -16.22
CA PHE A 136 7.27 5.38 -16.34
C PHE A 136 7.63 4.99 -17.79
N HIS A 137 6.89 4.07 -18.39
CA HIS A 137 7.13 3.65 -19.78
C HIS A 137 6.71 4.72 -20.79
N PHE A 138 5.68 5.50 -20.54
CA PHE A 138 5.32 6.65 -21.35
C PHE A 138 6.47 7.67 -21.40
N TRP A 139 7.00 8.07 -20.23
CA TRP A 139 8.13 8.98 -20.12
C TRP A 139 9.40 8.39 -20.74
N LYS A 140 9.61 7.07 -20.63
CA LYS A 140 10.72 6.37 -21.25
C LYS A 140 10.70 6.50 -22.78
N ARG A 141 9.53 6.35 -23.40
CA ARG A 141 9.34 6.54 -24.84
C ARG A 141 9.52 8.00 -25.24
N PHE A 142 8.93 8.92 -24.49
CA PHE A 142 9.00 10.36 -24.78
C PHE A 142 10.41 10.91 -24.67
N SER A 143 11.20 10.51 -23.66
CA SER A 143 12.58 10.99 -23.44
C SER A 143 13.64 10.25 -24.26
N GLY A 144 13.27 9.32 -25.13
CA GLY A 144 14.23 8.48 -25.87
C GLY A 144 15.20 7.71 -24.97
N GLY A 145 14.78 7.38 -23.75
CA GLY A 145 15.57 6.60 -22.78
C GLY A 145 16.60 7.41 -21.97
N LYS A 146 16.78 8.72 -22.23
CA LYS A 146 17.92 9.51 -21.68
C LYS A 146 17.70 10.13 -20.30
N ALA A 147 16.45 10.28 -19.82
CA ALA A 147 16.12 11.02 -18.60
C ALA A 147 15.53 10.09 -17.52
N LEU A 148 16.34 9.22 -16.92
CA LEU A 148 15.90 8.30 -15.87
C LEU A 148 15.28 9.03 -14.67
N TRP A 149 15.89 10.14 -14.25
CA TRP A 149 15.37 10.95 -13.14
C TRP A 149 13.96 11.49 -13.40
N LEU A 150 13.71 12.01 -14.62
CA LEU A 150 12.40 12.52 -15.01
C LEU A 150 11.35 11.41 -15.05
N ARG A 151 11.71 10.23 -15.55
CA ARG A 151 10.83 9.07 -15.62
C ARG A 151 10.41 8.62 -14.23
N ASN A 152 11.39 8.41 -13.35
CA ASN A 152 11.18 7.98 -11.99
C ASN A 152 10.35 8.98 -11.18
N ASN A 153 10.77 10.23 -11.12
CA ASN A 153 10.07 11.25 -10.33
C ASN A 153 8.74 11.67 -10.96
N GLY A 154 8.66 11.74 -12.30
CA GLY A 154 7.44 12.13 -13.00
C GLY A 154 6.32 11.08 -12.88
N SER A 155 6.64 9.78 -12.97
CA SER A 155 5.65 8.72 -12.75
C SER A 155 5.21 8.67 -11.29
N THR A 156 6.14 8.71 -10.35
CA THR A 156 5.86 8.63 -8.92
C THR A 156 5.01 9.81 -8.43
N LEU A 157 5.26 11.04 -8.86
CA LEU A 157 4.44 12.19 -8.48
C LEU A 157 2.98 12.04 -8.91
N VAL A 158 2.75 11.62 -10.16
CA VAL A 158 1.39 11.45 -10.67
C VAL A 158 0.70 10.26 -10.00
N SER A 159 1.40 9.13 -9.83
CA SER A 159 0.83 7.95 -9.18
C SER A 159 0.50 8.20 -7.70
N GLN A 160 1.29 8.98 -6.98
CA GLN A 160 0.97 9.40 -5.61
C GLN A 160 -0.24 10.34 -5.55
N LEU A 161 -0.42 11.23 -6.53
CA LEU A 161 -1.65 12.03 -6.63
C LEU A 161 -2.88 11.16 -6.86
N VAL A 162 -2.77 10.14 -7.73
CA VAL A 162 -3.85 9.16 -7.97
C VAL A 162 -4.15 8.38 -6.69
N ASP A 163 -3.14 7.88 -6.00
CA ASP A 163 -3.29 7.14 -4.75
C ASP A 163 -4.00 7.99 -3.68
N THR A 164 -3.49 9.18 -3.40
CA THR A 164 -4.07 10.09 -2.41
C THR A 164 -5.50 10.46 -2.76
N SER A 165 -5.78 10.79 -4.02
CA SER A 165 -7.13 11.11 -4.48
C SER A 165 -8.08 9.93 -4.33
N ALA A 166 -7.64 8.72 -4.68
CA ALA A 166 -8.43 7.50 -4.56
C ALA A 166 -8.72 7.18 -3.08
N VAL A 167 -7.72 7.26 -2.18
CA VAL A 167 -7.91 7.05 -0.74
C VAL A 167 -8.91 8.05 -0.17
N VAL A 168 -8.77 9.34 -0.49
CA VAL A 168 -9.69 10.39 0.00
C VAL A 168 -11.11 10.14 -0.49
N LEU A 169 -11.29 9.85 -1.78
CA LEU A 169 -12.60 9.58 -2.35
C LEU A 169 -13.25 8.33 -1.72
N ILE A 170 -12.52 7.22 -1.66
CA ILE A 170 -13.04 5.96 -1.09
C ILE A 170 -13.38 6.16 0.39
N SER A 171 -12.52 6.82 1.16
CA SER A 171 -12.77 7.09 2.58
C SER A 171 -13.98 8.01 2.78
N HIS A 172 -14.16 9.01 1.93
CA HIS A 172 -15.31 9.89 1.97
C HIS A 172 -16.61 9.12 1.71
N TYR A 173 -16.68 8.33 0.63
CA TYR A 173 -17.86 7.52 0.32
C TYR A 173 -18.13 6.45 1.38
N ALA A 174 -17.09 5.78 1.88
CA ALA A 174 -17.24 4.78 2.94
C ALA A 174 -17.76 5.39 4.24
N SER A 175 -17.29 6.57 4.64
CA SER A 175 -17.78 7.26 5.84
C SER A 175 -19.25 7.69 5.71
N HIS A 176 -19.67 8.16 4.55
CA HIS A 176 -21.08 8.47 4.28
C HIS A 176 -21.96 7.22 4.31
N ALA A 177 -21.54 6.12 3.69
CA ALA A 177 -22.28 4.85 3.72
C ALA A 177 -22.48 4.33 5.16
N VAL A 178 -21.44 4.41 6.02
CA VAL A 178 -21.55 4.03 7.44
C VAL A 178 -22.49 4.97 8.19
N SER A 179 -22.48 6.26 7.91
CA SER A 179 -23.39 7.23 8.54
C SER A 179 -24.86 6.91 8.23
N TYR A 180 -25.20 6.55 6.99
CA TYR A 180 -26.56 6.15 6.62
C TYR A 180 -27.00 4.85 7.32
N THR A 181 -26.11 3.87 7.49
CA THR A 181 -26.46 2.60 8.18
C THR A 181 -26.70 2.80 9.67
N HIS A 182 -26.02 3.73 10.32
CA HIS A 182 -26.24 4.06 11.73
C HIS A 182 -27.52 4.87 11.97
N LEU A 183 -27.97 5.66 11.01
CA LEU A 183 -29.23 6.43 11.09
C LEU A 183 -30.47 5.56 10.89
N THR A 184 -30.34 4.38 10.28
CA THR A 184 -31.48 3.49 9.99
C THR A 184 -31.65 2.34 11.00
N LEU A 185 -30.77 2.21 11.98
CA LEU A 185 -30.96 1.24 13.07
C LEU A 185 -31.87 1.86 14.16
N PRO A 186 -33.08 1.34 14.36
CA PRO A 186 -33.93 1.81 15.46
C PRO A 186 -33.24 1.46 16.78
N THR A 187 -32.89 2.47 17.55
CA THR A 187 -32.51 2.31 18.95
C THR A 187 -33.69 1.72 19.70
N LYS A 188 -33.76 0.40 19.82
CA LYS A 188 -34.63 -0.24 20.81
C LYS A 188 -34.10 0.18 22.19
N ARG A 189 -34.73 1.17 22.81
CA ARG A 189 -34.68 1.37 24.25
C ARG A 189 -35.19 0.08 24.88
N ILE A 190 -34.32 -0.65 25.51
CA ILE A 190 -34.72 -1.66 26.49
C ILE A 190 -34.98 -0.89 27.77
N VAL A 191 -36.25 -0.81 28.15
CA VAL A 191 -36.70 -0.39 29.47
C VAL A 191 -36.54 -1.58 30.40
#